data_111746a1de5bc9107b6601817322ad10
#
_entry.id   111746a1de5bc9107b6601817322ad10
#
_cell.length_a   1.000
_cell.length_b   1.000
_cell.length_c   1.000
_cell.angle_alpha   90.00
_cell.angle_beta   90.00
_cell.angle_gamma   90.00
#
_symmetry.space_group_name_H-M   'P 1'
#
loop_
_entity.id
_entity.type
_entity.pdbx_description
1 polymer ?
#
loop_
_entity_poly.entity_id
_entity_poly.type
_entity_poly.pdbx_seq_one_letter_code
_entity_poly.pdbx_strand_id
1 'polypeptide(L)'
;MALLASMPAHALFGDDEARRAILELRQRHDALQASQQKMADELRRVNEENVQMRRSMLELQTQIDGMRTDLAKARGQDEQLARDVADMQRRQKDIAQGVDERFRKFEPTKVTVDGREFAAEPAETREYEAALAVFRKGDFAAATTAFGDFVRRRPQSGYNASALFWLGNAQYATRDYQAAIANFRNMLTVNADHPRAPEAALSIANCQTELKEVKGARKTLEDLIKVYPQSEAAAAAKDRLAKMR
;
A
#
# COMPACT_ATOMS: atom_id res chain seq x y z
N MET A 1 136.59 -5.33 -67.26
CA MET A 1 136.33 -4.60 -66.03
C MET A 1 134.97 -3.78 -66.26
N ALA A 2 133.85 -4.21 -65.83
CA ALA A 2 132.59 -3.52 -66.01
C ALA A 2 132.15 -2.98 -64.60
N LEU A 3 132.01 -1.73 -64.50
CA LEU A 3 131.49 -1.01 -63.36
C LEU A 3 129.98 -0.94 -63.45
N LEU A 4 129.31 -1.60 -62.50
CA LEU A 4 127.92 -1.48 -62.28
C LEU A 4 127.64 -0.23 -61.40
N ALA A 5 127.02 0.73 -61.97
CA ALA A 5 126.47 1.88 -61.23
C ALA A 5 125.05 1.55 -60.66
N SER A 6 124.94 1.51 -59.35
CA SER A 6 123.69 1.39 -58.65
C SER A 6 122.94 2.74 -58.55
N MET A 7 121.83 2.83 -59.13
CA MET A 7 120.90 3.99 -58.91
C MET A 7 120.13 3.84 -57.62
N PRO A 8 120.06 4.84 -56.79
CA PRO A 8 119.14 4.86 -55.65
C PRO A 8 117.73 5.07 -56.06
N ALA A 9 116.84 4.20 -55.69
CA ALA A 9 115.41 4.33 -55.90
C ALA A 9 114.84 5.47 -55.02
N HIS A 10 114.37 6.50 -55.65
CA HIS A 10 113.61 7.56 -54.99
C HIS A 10 112.22 7.07 -54.66
N ALA A 11 112.09 6.57 -53.36
CA ALA A 11 110.79 6.23 -52.76
C ALA A 11 110.40 7.28 -51.72
N LEU A 12 110.55 8.55 -52.03
CA LEU A 12 110.29 9.64 -51.03
C LEU A 12 108.98 10.42 -51.18
N PHE A 13 108.28 10.26 -52.31
CA PHE A 13 106.97 11.00 -52.47
C PHE A 13 105.70 10.12 -52.37
N GLY A 14 105.82 8.79 -52.40
CA GLY A 14 104.66 7.87 -52.19
C GLY A 14 104.37 7.56 -50.73
N ASP A 15 105.28 7.78 -49.82
CA ASP A 15 105.10 7.38 -48.40
C ASP A 15 104.19 8.35 -47.63
N ASP A 16 104.26 9.64 -47.94
CA ASP A 16 103.43 10.66 -47.26
C ASP A 16 101.98 10.62 -47.76
N GLU A 17 101.76 10.32 -49.03
CA GLU A 17 100.40 10.16 -49.59
C GLU A 17 99.74 8.88 -49.09
N ALA A 18 100.54 7.77 -49.04
CA ALA A 18 100.14 6.52 -48.44
C ALA A 18 99.82 6.67 -46.92
N ARG A 19 100.64 7.42 -46.19
CA ARG A 19 100.35 7.74 -44.76
C ARG A 19 99.11 8.56 -44.58
N ARG A 20 98.90 9.58 -45.41
CA ARG A 20 97.64 10.36 -45.36
C ARG A 20 96.39 9.49 -45.68
N ALA A 21 96.45 8.68 -46.71
CA ALA A 21 95.37 7.71 -47.04
C ALA A 21 95.13 6.73 -45.93
N ILE A 22 96.17 6.23 -45.24
CA ILE A 22 96.02 5.35 -44.07
C ILE A 22 95.43 6.07 -42.89
N LEU A 23 95.81 7.31 -42.64
CA LEU A 23 95.18 8.13 -41.58
C LEU A 23 93.65 8.44 -41.89
N GLU A 24 93.37 8.78 -43.12
CA GLU A 24 91.96 9.01 -43.56
C GLU A 24 91.12 7.71 -43.47
N LEU A 25 91.73 6.55 -43.90
CA LEU A 25 91.02 5.28 -43.76
C LEU A 25 90.84 4.93 -42.26
N ARG A 26 91.83 5.19 -41.38
CA ARG A 26 91.63 4.99 -39.92
C ARG A 26 90.51 5.89 -39.39
N GLN A 27 90.53 7.17 -39.73
CA GLN A 27 89.43 8.11 -39.31
C GLN A 27 88.08 7.64 -39.80
N ARG A 28 87.95 7.21 -41.06
CA ARG A 28 86.71 6.65 -41.59
C ARG A 28 86.30 5.35 -40.88
N HIS A 29 87.32 4.46 -40.58
CA HIS A 29 87.05 3.24 -39.85
C HIS A 29 86.56 3.53 -38.42
N ASP A 30 87.23 4.41 -37.70
CA ASP A 30 86.84 4.85 -36.37
C ASP A 30 85.43 5.48 -36.33
N ALA A 31 85.12 6.34 -37.34
CA ALA A 31 83.79 6.94 -37.49
C ALA A 31 82.75 5.88 -37.79
N LEU A 32 83.08 4.88 -38.66
CA LEU A 32 82.17 3.78 -38.96
C LEU A 32 81.96 2.91 -37.75
N GLN A 33 83.02 2.60 -36.97
CA GLN A 33 82.89 1.84 -35.76
C GLN A 33 82.05 2.56 -34.68
N ALA A 34 82.25 3.86 -34.50
CA ALA A 34 81.43 4.68 -33.61
C ALA A 34 79.99 4.74 -34.06
N SER A 35 79.73 4.81 -35.39
CA SER A 35 78.32 4.73 -35.94
C SER A 35 77.72 3.37 -35.73
N GLN A 36 78.46 2.29 -35.94
CA GLN A 36 77.98 0.90 -35.65
C GLN A 36 77.65 0.73 -34.17
N GLN A 37 78.50 1.26 -33.29
CA GLN A 37 78.25 1.16 -31.85
C GLN A 37 76.99 1.93 -31.47
N LYS A 38 76.81 3.17 -31.96
CA LYS A 38 75.55 3.94 -31.74
C LYS A 38 74.33 3.20 -32.24
N MET A 39 74.37 2.62 -33.44
CA MET A 39 73.28 1.85 -34.00
C MET A 39 73.00 0.59 -33.19
N ALA A 40 73.99 -0.09 -32.69
CA ALA A 40 73.80 -1.25 -31.77
C ALA A 40 73.15 -0.85 -30.45
N ASP A 41 73.55 0.29 -29.87
CA ASP A 41 72.98 0.80 -28.63
C ASP A 41 71.55 1.26 -28.85
N GLU A 42 71.26 1.88 -29.98
CA GLU A 42 69.89 2.28 -30.37
C GLU A 42 68.95 1.09 -30.62
N LEU A 43 69.46 0.05 -31.30
CA LEU A 43 68.76 -1.22 -31.47
C LEU A 43 68.46 -1.89 -30.14
N ARG A 44 69.39 -1.87 -29.21
CA ARG A 44 69.19 -2.41 -27.87
C ARG A 44 68.10 -1.66 -27.12
N ARG A 45 68.12 -0.31 -27.14
CA ARG A 45 67.13 0.55 -26.53
C ARG A 45 65.72 0.30 -27.13
N VAL A 46 65.63 0.27 -28.46
CA VAL A 46 64.35 -0.01 -29.15
C VAL A 46 63.83 -1.39 -28.81
N ASN A 47 64.71 -2.39 -28.66
CA ASN A 47 64.31 -3.72 -28.27
C ASN A 47 63.78 -3.75 -26.81
N GLU A 48 64.44 -3.04 -25.90
CA GLU A 48 64.01 -2.89 -24.51
C GLU A 48 62.66 -2.18 -24.43
N GLU A 49 62.49 -1.10 -25.18
CA GLU A 49 61.20 -0.36 -25.30
C GLU A 49 60.07 -1.28 -25.85
N ASN A 50 60.35 -2.08 -26.87
CA ASN A 50 59.44 -3.06 -27.42
C ASN A 50 59.03 -4.13 -26.38
N VAL A 51 59.96 -4.64 -25.61
CA VAL A 51 59.67 -5.59 -24.52
C VAL A 51 58.78 -4.95 -23.47
N GLN A 52 59.09 -3.72 -23.07
CA GLN A 52 58.28 -2.99 -22.11
C GLN A 52 56.85 -2.71 -22.65
N MET A 53 56.75 -2.29 -23.90
CA MET A 53 55.45 -2.05 -24.56
C MET A 53 54.59 -3.33 -24.60
N ARG A 54 55.19 -4.48 -24.93
CA ARG A 54 54.51 -5.78 -24.92
C ARG A 54 54.02 -6.14 -23.52
N ARG A 55 54.81 -5.88 -22.48
CA ARG A 55 54.37 -6.10 -21.08
C ARG A 55 53.17 -5.22 -20.72
N SER A 56 53.25 -3.93 -21.04
CA SER A 56 52.12 -3.00 -20.81
C SER A 56 50.85 -3.40 -21.58
N MET A 57 51.01 -3.88 -22.82
CA MET A 57 49.84 -4.40 -23.60
C MET A 57 49.20 -5.62 -22.92
N LEU A 58 49.97 -6.55 -22.38
CA LEU A 58 49.43 -7.71 -21.65
C LEU A 58 48.75 -7.30 -20.37
N GLU A 59 49.31 -6.33 -19.66
CA GLU A 59 48.69 -5.77 -18.44
C GLU A 59 47.33 -5.08 -18.75
N LEU A 60 47.31 -4.25 -19.78
CA LEU A 60 46.08 -3.63 -20.25
C LEU A 60 45.02 -4.67 -20.68
N GLN A 61 45.46 -5.73 -21.38
CA GLN A 61 44.54 -6.81 -21.75
C GLN A 61 43.93 -7.50 -20.53
N THR A 62 44.74 -7.75 -19.51
CA THR A 62 44.27 -8.33 -18.24
C THR A 62 43.26 -7.40 -17.52
N GLN A 63 43.53 -6.08 -17.53
CA GLN A 63 42.60 -5.10 -16.98
C GLN A 63 41.29 -5.06 -17.74
N ILE A 64 41.35 -5.09 -19.09
CA ILE A 64 40.12 -5.13 -19.94
C ILE A 64 39.29 -6.38 -19.63
N ASP A 65 39.91 -7.53 -19.50
CA ASP A 65 39.20 -8.77 -19.20
C ASP A 65 38.62 -8.77 -17.77
N GLY A 66 39.33 -8.16 -16.81
CA GLY A 66 38.80 -7.87 -15.47
C GLY A 66 37.55 -6.97 -15.53
N MET A 67 37.64 -5.83 -16.22
CA MET A 67 36.53 -4.91 -16.38
C MET A 67 35.30 -5.55 -17.08
N ARG A 68 35.56 -6.42 -18.10
CA ARG A 68 34.48 -7.17 -18.76
C ARG A 68 33.75 -8.10 -17.78
N THR A 69 34.51 -8.75 -16.92
CA THR A 69 33.96 -9.64 -15.87
C THR A 69 33.10 -8.84 -14.87
N ASP A 70 33.61 -7.69 -14.43
CA ASP A 70 32.87 -6.83 -13.48
C ASP A 70 31.62 -6.24 -14.11
N LEU A 71 31.68 -5.84 -15.38
CA LEU A 71 30.50 -5.38 -16.11
C LEU A 71 29.44 -6.49 -16.26
N ALA A 72 29.86 -7.72 -16.51
CA ALA A 72 28.93 -8.85 -16.58
C ALA A 72 28.27 -9.13 -15.22
N LYS A 73 29.02 -9.02 -14.11
CA LYS A 73 28.48 -9.13 -12.75
C LYS A 73 27.48 -7.99 -12.45
N ALA A 74 27.84 -6.74 -12.77
CA ALA A 74 26.97 -5.59 -12.57
C ALA A 74 25.65 -5.74 -13.34
N ARG A 75 25.71 -6.16 -14.61
CA ARG A 75 24.50 -6.46 -15.40
C ARG A 75 23.62 -7.53 -14.77
N GLY A 76 24.23 -8.61 -14.27
CA GLY A 76 23.51 -9.67 -13.58
C GLY A 76 22.81 -9.16 -12.29
N GLN A 77 23.46 -8.27 -11.56
CA GLN A 77 22.88 -7.61 -10.37
C GLN A 77 21.70 -6.67 -10.76
N ASP A 78 21.86 -5.88 -11.82
CA ASP A 78 20.81 -4.99 -12.32
C ASP A 78 19.57 -5.78 -12.76
N GLU A 79 19.76 -6.90 -13.47
CA GLU A 79 18.64 -7.78 -13.84
C GLU A 79 17.96 -8.41 -12.62
N GLN A 80 18.74 -8.80 -11.60
CA GLN A 80 18.17 -9.31 -10.36
C GLN A 80 17.39 -8.22 -9.63
N LEU A 81 17.96 -7.01 -9.51
CA LEU A 81 17.29 -5.88 -8.89
C LEU A 81 15.99 -5.51 -9.62
N ALA A 82 16.00 -5.55 -10.96
CA ALA A 82 14.79 -5.30 -11.75
C ALA A 82 13.69 -6.34 -11.45
N ARG A 83 14.05 -7.62 -11.31
CA ARG A 83 13.12 -8.68 -10.90
C ARG A 83 12.57 -8.44 -9.49
N ASP A 84 13.45 -8.13 -8.55
CA ASP A 84 13.07 -7.89 -7.16
C ASP A 84 12.14 -6.67 -7.01
N VAL A 85 12.40 -5.59 -7.76
CA VAL A 85 11.52 -4.40 -7.82
C VAL A 85 10.15 -4.77 -8.40
N ALA A 86 10.10 -5.53 -9.50
CA ALA A 86 8.84 -5.97 -10.10
C ALA A 86 8.03 -6.84 -9.12
N ASP A 87 8.67 -7.74 -8.40
CA ASP A 87 8.01 -8.58 -7.39
C ASP A 87 7.52 -7.76 -6.18
N MET A 88 8.31 -6.79 -5.72
CA MET A 88 7.87 -5.86 -4.66
C MET A 88 6.65 -5.05 -5.09
N GLN A 89 6.64 -4.50 -6.31
CA GLN A 89 5.51 -3.76 -6.83
C GLN A 89 4.24 -4.63 -6.92
N ARG A 90 4.38 -5.88 -7.33
CA ARG A 90 3.26 -6.84 -7.36
C ARG A 90 2.71 -7.09 -5.97
N ARG A 91 3.59 -7.41 -4.99
CA ARG A 91 3.20 -7.62 -3.59
C ARG A 91 2.54 -6.38 -2.98
N GLN A 92 3.06 -5.18 -3.28
CA GLN A 92 2.46 -3.93 -2.81
C GLN A 92 1.05 -3.74 -3.35
N LYS A 93 0.82 -4.05 -4.63
CA LYS A 93 -0.52 -4.01 -5.25
C LYS A 93 -1.46 -5.02 -4.60
N ASP A 94 -1.00 -6.25 -4.39
CA ASP A 94 -1.81 -7.31 -3.76
C ASP A 94 -2.18 -6.95 -2.31
N ILE A 95 -1.23 -6.39 -1.56
CA ILE A 95 -1.49 -5.88 -0.19
C ILE A 95 -2.53 -4.74 -0.23
N ALA A 96 -2.36 -3.75 -1.12
CA ALA A 96 -3.30 -2.64 -1.25
C ALA A 96 -4.72 -3.13 -1.59
N GLN A 97 -4.85 -4.05 -2.55
CA GLN A 97 -6.13 -4.66 -2.90
C GLN A 97 -6.73 -5.45 -1.72
N GLY A 98 -5.93 -6.26 -1.04
CA GLY A 98 -6.39 -7.02 0.12
C GLY A 98 -6.81 -6.14 1.30
N VAL A 99 -6.17 -4.99 1.49
CA VAL A 99 -6.55 -3.98 2.48
C VAL A 99 -7.88 -3.33 2.08
N ASP A 100 -8.03 -2.88 0.82
CA ASP A 100 -9.27 -2.29 0.33
C ASP A 100 -10.46 -3.25 0.44
N GLU A 101 -10.29 -4.52 0.08
CA GLU A 101 -11.33 -5.54 0.24
C GLU A 101 -11.75 -5.75 1.70
N ARG A 102 -10.79 -5.66 2.63
CA ARG A 102 -11.09 -5.75 4.06
C ARG A 102 -11.82 -4.51 4.55
N PHE A 103 -11.40 -3.32 4.12
CA PHE A 103 -12.07 -2.06 4.50
C PHE A 103 -13.50 -1.99 3.99
N ARG A 104 -13.77 -2.41 2.75
CA ARG A 104 -15.13 -2.47 2.20
C ARG A 104 -16.12 -3.27 3.05
N LYS A 105 -15.63 -4.28 3.78
CA LYS A 105 -16.47 -5.06 4.72
C LYS A 105 -16.92 -4.27 5.95
N PHE A 106 -16.29 -3.14 6.23
CA PHE A 106 -16.61 -2.26 7.36
C PHE A 106 -17.24 -0.94 6.91
N GLU A 107 -17.23 -0.65 5.60
CA GLU A 107 -17.85 0.58 5.09
C GLU A 107 -19.35 0.58 5.36
N PRO A 108 -19.90 1.71 5.87
CA PRO A 108 -21.32 1.87 6.04
C PRO A 108 -22.08 1.70 4.71
N THR A 109 -23.10 0.89 4.72
CA THR A 109 -23.97 0.68 3.57
C THR A 109 -25.30 1.37 3.78
N LYS A 110 -25.95 1.82 2.68
CA LYS A 110 -27.29 2.36 2.75
C LYS A 110 -28.28 1.24 3.03
N VAL A 111 -29.08 1.42 4.05
CA VAL A 111 -30.14 0.51 4.45
C VAL A 111 -31.46 1.26 4.58
N THR A 112 -32.57 0.55 4.35
CA THR A 112 -33.93 1.10 4.52
C THR A 112 -34.67 0.30 5.58
N VAL A 113 -35.07 0.96 6.64
CA VAL A 113 -35.86 0.36 7.75
C VAL A 113 -37.02 1.24 8.08
N ASP A 114 -38.21 0.63 8.18
CA ASP A 114 -39.47 1.34 8.44
C ASP A 114 -39.71 2.55 7.50
N GLY A 115 -39.25 2.45 6.23
CA GLY A 115 -39.39 3.52 5.24
C GLY A 115 -38.37 4.66 5.35
N ARG A 116 -37.36 4.56 6.23
CA ARG A 116 -36.27 5.53 6.37
C ARG A 116 -34.97 4.97 5.84
N GLU A 117 -34.28 5.76 5.03
CA GLU A 117 -32.96 5.40 4.49
C GLU A 117 -31.85 6.06 5.31
N PHE A 118 -30.86 5.29 5.70
CA PHE A 118 -29.69 5.78 6.41
C PHE A 118 -28.47 4.91 6.13
N ALA A 119 -27.27 5.41 6.43
CA ALA A 119 -26.04 4.64 6.36
C ALA A 119 -25.83 3.88 7.68
N ALA A 120 -25.56 2.57 7.59
CA ALA A 120 -25.31 1.73 8.76
C ALA A 120 -24.05 0.88 8.56
N GLU A 121 -23.29 0.72 9.61
CA GLU A 121 -22.17 -0.24 9.63
C GLU A 121 -22.71 -1.67 9.48
N PRO A 122 -22.01 -2.57 8.74
CA PRO A 122 -22.45 -3.96 8.61
C PRO A 122 -22.59 -4.71 9.96
N ALA A 123 -21.86 -4.28 10.99
CA ALA A 123 -22.00 -4.80 12.33
C ALA A 123 -23.34 -4.38 12.97
N GLU A 124 -23.75 -3.12 12.82
CA GLU A 124 -25.05 -2.63 13.31
C GLU A 124 -26.22 -3.37 12.67
N THR A 125 -26.16 -3.51 11.33
CA THR A 125 -27.17 -4.25 10.58
C THR A 125 -27.33 -5.68 11.10
N ARG A 126 -26.21 -6.40 11.27
CA ARG A 126 -26.22 -7.77 11.80
C ARG A 126 -26.78 -7.85 13.21
N GLU A 127 -26.36 -6.92 14.09
CA GLU A 127 -26.83 -6.91 15.47
C GLU A 127 -28.33 -6.63 15.56
N TYR A 128 -28.84 -5.67 14.79
CA TYR A 128 -30.27 -5.33 14.72
C TYR A 128 -31.09 -6.48 14.14
N GLU A 129 -30.66 -7.05 13.01
CA GLU A 129 -31.36 -8.17 12.37
C GLU A 129 -31.38 -9.43 13.25
N ALA A 130 -30.27 -9.71 13.95
CA ALA A 130 -30.21 -10.82 14.90
C ALA A 130 -31.24 -10.62 16.05
N ALA A 131 -31.30 -9.42 16.63
CA ALA A 131 -32.28 -9.10 17.66
C ALA A 131 -33.73 -9.26 17.13
N LEU A 132 -33.99 -8.77 15.91
CA LEU A 132 -35.30 -8.90 15.27
C LEU A 132 -35.67 -10.34 14.95
N ALA A 133 -34.72 -11.17 14.57
CA ALA A 133 -34.90 -12.60 14.35
C ALA A 133 -35.28 -13.33 15.65
N VAL A 134 -34.68 -12.97 16.78
CA VAL A 134 -35.03 -13.50 18.10
C VAL A 134 -36.47 -13.11 18.48
N PHE A 135 -36.83 -11.83 18.26
CA PHE A 135 -38.21 -11.34 18.49
C PHE A 135 -39.24 -12.12 17.65
N ARG A 136 -38.95 -12.32 16.34
CA ARG A 136 -39.84 -13.05 15.41
C ARG A 136 -40.03 -14.53 15.79
N LYS A 137 -39.05 -15.14 16.48
CA LYS A 137 -39.15 -16.49 17.03
C LYS A 137 -40.06 -16.57 18.29
N GLY A 138 -40.49 -15.42 18.83
CA GLY A 138 -41.30 -15.35 20.05
C GLY A 138 -40.48 -15.41 21.35
N ASP A 139 -39.14 -15.41 21.29
CA ASP A 139 -38.30 -15.33 22.47
C ASP A 139 -38.17 -13.86 22.91
N PHE A 140 -39.24 -13.36 23.55
CA PHE A 140 -39.31 -11.97 23.94
C PHE A 140 -38.35 -11.59 25.06
N ALA A 141 -37.95 -12.55 25.93
CA ALA A 141 -37.01 -12.31 26.98
C ALA A 141 -35.58 -12.09 26.39
N ALA A 142 -35.16 -12.98 25.50
CA ALA A 142 -33.89 -12.82 24.78
C ALA A 142 -33.90 -11.59 23.87
N ALA A 143 -35.04 -11.28 23.21
CA ALA A 143 -35.16 -10.08 22.37
C ALA A 143 -35.04 -8.80 23.20
N THR A 144 -35.58 -8.77 24.42
CA THR A 144 -35.44 -7.62 25.36
C THR A 144 -33.95 -7.38 25.66
N THR A 145 -33.20 -8.44 25.95
CA THR A 145 -31.75 -8.34 26.20
C THR A 145 -31.02 -7.83 24.96
N ALA A 146 -31.26 -8.47 23.80
CA ALA A 146 -30.58 -8.15 22.54
C ALA A 146 -30.81 -6.69 22.09
N PHE A 147 -32.07 -6.22 22.08
CA PHE A 147 -32.38 -4.85 21.71
C PHE A 147 -31.93 -3.85 22.78
N GLY A 148 -32.00 -4.19 24.07
CA GLY A 148 -31.49 -3.36 25.15
C GLY A 148 -29.97 -3.12 25.02
N ASP A 149 -29.24 -4.19 24.71
CA ASP A 149 -27.80 -4.10 24.46
C ASP A 149 -27.46 -3.28 23.21
N PHE A 150 -28.25 -3.43 22.15
CA PHE A 150 -28.11 -2.65 20.93
C PHE A 150 -28.30 -1.15 21.19
N VAL A 151 -29.42 -0.76 21.80
CA VAL A 151 -29.73 0.65 22.10
C VAL A 151 -28.65 1.29 22.98
N ARG A 152 -28.17 0.55 23.99
CA ARG A 152 -27.12 1.03 24.91
C ARG A 152 -25.78 1.23 24.19
N ARG A 153 -25.37 0.29 23.32
CA ARG A 153 -24.09 0.33 22.63
C ARG A 153 -24.07 1.28 21.43
N ARG A 154 -25.23 1.51 20.81
CA ARG A 154 -25.35 2.27 19.57
C ARG A 154 -26.46 3.35 19.61
N PRO A 155 -26.33 4.30 20.56
CA PRO A 155 -27.38 5.31 20.77
C PRO A 155 -27.57 6.27 19.58
N GLN A 156 -26.56 6.39 18.71
CA GLN A 156 -26.59 7.25 17.52
C GLN A 156 -26.90 6.48 16.22
N SER A 157 -27.16 5.19 16.28
CA SER A 157 -27.47 4.38 15.12
C SER A 157 -28.79 4.80 14.47
N GLY A 158 -28.86 4.78 13.13
CA GLY A 158 -30.11 4.96 12.41
C GLY A 158 -31.19 3.92 12.76
N TYR A 159 -30.80 2.79 13.29
CA TYR A 159 -31.71 1.75 13.81
C TYR A 159 -32.30 2.09 15.18
N ASN A 160 -31.80 3.09 15.91
CA ASN A 160 -32.11 3.29 17.34
C ASN A 160 -33.60 3.41 17.58
N ALA A 161 -34.30 4.20 16.79
CA ALA A 161 -35.77 4.38 16.95
C ALA A 161 -36.54 3.06 16.74
N SER A 162 -36.22 2.31 15.69
CA SER A 162 -36.81 0.99 15.44
C SER A 162 -36.43 -0.03 16.52
N ALA A 163 -35.19 0.01 17.02
CA ALA A 163 -34.76 -0.86 18.12
C ALA A 163 -35.51 -0.57 19.42
N LEU A 164 -35.71 0.70 19.77
CA LEU A 164 -36.54 1.12 20.92
C LEU A 164 -38.00 0.66 20.76
N PHE A 165 -38.54 0.71 19.55
CA PHE A 165 -39.90 0.22 19.28
C PHE A 165 -40.00 -1.30 19.54
N TRP A 166 -39.09 -2.09 18.99
CA TRP A 166 -39.07 -3.55 19.17
C TRP A 166 -38.75 -3.95 20.60
N LEU A 167 -37.85 -3.21 21.27
CA LEU A 167 -37.57 -3.38 22.69
C LEU A 167 -38.83 -3.20 23.55
N GLY A 168 -39.56 -2.11 23.32
CA GLY A 168 -40.83 -1.85 24.00
C GLY A 168 -41.87 -2.94 23.75
N ASN A 169 -41.95 -3.48 22.52
CA ASN A 169 -42.87 -4.58 22.21
C ASN A 169 -42.45 -5.90 22.89
N ALA A 170 -41.14 -6.19 22.94
CA ALA A 170 -40.64 -7.36 23.67
C ALA A 170 -40.95 -7.28 25.17
N GLN A 171 -40.75 -6.10 25.77
CA GLN A 171 -41.09 -5.83 27.17
C GLN A 171 -42.62 -5.90 27.44
N TYR A 172 -43.44 -5.41 26.49
CA TYR A 172 -44.89 -5.59 26.58
C TYR A 172 -45.25 -7.07 26.64
N ALA A 173 -44.69 -7.88 25.76
CA ALA A 173 -44.95 -9.33 25.71
C ALA A 173 -44.47 -10.06 26.98
N THR A 174 -43.40 -9.60 27.63
CA THR A 174 -42.93 -10.12 28.92
C THR A 174 -43.64 -9.48 30.12
N ARG A 175 -44.63 -8.61 29.90
CA ARG A 175 -45.44 -7.88 30.90
C ARG A 175 -44.61 -6.86 31.72
N ASP A 176 -43.46 -6.45 31.22
CA ASP A 176 -42.71 -5.34 31.81
C ASP A 176 -43.22 -4.00 31.24
N TYR A 177 -44.44 -3.67 31.58
CA TYR A 177 -45.15 -2.53 30.99
C TYR A 177 -44.54 -1.19 31.32
N GLN A 178 -43.90 -1.04 32.50
CA GLN A 178 -43.24 0.21 32.87
C GLN A 178 -42.02 0.47 32.01
N ALA A 179 -41.17 -0.53 31.82
CA ALA A 179 -40.00 -0.42 30.94
C ALA A 179 -40.43 -0.22 29.48
N ALA A 180 -41.48 -0.90 29.00
CA ALA A 180 -42.04 -0.70 27.67
C ALA A 180 -42.47 0.75 27.43
N ILE A 181 -43.21 1.36 28.38
CA ILE A 181 -43.62 2.77 28.32
C ILE A 181 -42.41 3.69 28.22
N ALA A 182 -41.37 3.44 29.04
CA ALA A 182 -40.15 4.25 29.03
C ALA A 182 -39.45 4.21 27.65
N ASN A 183 -39.32 3.03 27.03
CA ASN A 183 -38.67 2.88 25.74
C ASN A 183 -39.49 3.43 24.58
N PHE A 184 -40.83 3.27 24.56
CA PHE A 184 -41.69 3.91 23.58
C PHE A 184 -41.64 5.44 23.69
N ARG A 185 -41.62 6.00 24.92
CA ARG A 185 -41.47 7.44 25.13
C ARG A 185 -40.11 7.94 24.66
N ASN A 186 -39.05 7.20 24.94
CA ASN A 186 -37.72 7.53 24.44
C ASN A 186 -37.68 7.57 22.91
N MET A 187 -38.28 6.58 22.25
CA MET A 187 -38.43 6.57 20.78
C MET A 187 -39.15 7.83 20.26
N LEU A 188 -40.27 8.20 20.88
CA LEU A 188 -41.04 9.37 20.48
C LEU A 188 -40.31 10.70 20.73
N THR A 189 -39.43 10.74 21.76
CA THR A 189 -38.60 11.91 22.06
C THR A 189 -37.48 12.08 21.03
N VAL A 190 -36.86 10.99 20.64
CA VAL A 190 -35.72 11.00 19.69
C VAL A 190 -36.18 11.18 18.25
N ASN A 191 -37.34 10.59 17.88
CA ASN A 191 -37.85 10.57 16.50
C ASN A 191 -39.37 10.61 16.46
N ALA A 192 -39.99 11.75 16.79
CA ALA A 192 -41.44 11.93 16.75
C ALA A 192 -42.05 11.75 15.34
N ASP A 193 -41.28 11.94 14.29
CA ASP A 193 -41.65 11.79 12.88
C ASP A 193 -41.41 10.37 12.33
N HIS A 194 -41.02 9.44 13.18
CA HIS A 194 -40.78 8.05 12.75
C HIS A 194 -42.11 7.40 12.30
N PRO A 195 -42.11 6.61 11.19
CA PRO A 195 -43.32 5.96 10.70
C PRO A 195 -44.07 5.10 11.74
N ARG A 196 -43.31 4.53 12.71
CA ARG A 196 -43.88 3.77 13.83
C ARG A 196 -44.23 4.60 15.07
N ALA A 197 -44.08 5.93 15.04
CA ALA A 197 -44.39 6.77 16.19
C ALA A 197 -45.85 6.68 16.63
N PRO A 198 -46.85 6.66 15.71
CA PRO A 198 -48.25 6.45 16.08
C PRO A 198 -48.51 5.10 16.75
N GLU A 199 -47.85 4.02 16.27
CA GLU A 199 -47.95 2.68 16.87
C GLU A 199 -47.33 2.65 18.26
N ALA A 200 -46.18 3.31 18.46
CA ALA A 200 -45.52 3.42 19.76
C ALA A 200 -46.41 4.16 20.77
N ALA A 201 -47.08 5.26 20.36
CA ALA A 201 -48.01 5.98 21.21
C ALA A 201 -49.21 5.11 21.61
N LEU A 202 -49.76 4.34 20.65
CA LEU A 202 -50.83 3.37 20.93
C LEU A 202 -50.37 2.27 21.90
N SER A 203 -49.13 1.78 21.75
CA SER A 203 -48.53 0.79 22.63
C SER A 203 -48.33 1.30 24.06
N ILE A 204 -48.01 2.60 24.24
CA ILE A 204 -47.98 3.24 25.57
C ILE A 204 -49.38 3.16 26.20
N ALA A 205 -50.44 3.51 25.49
CA ALA A 205 -51.80 3.45 26.01
C ALA A 205 -52.21 2.01 26.36
N ASN A 206 -51.75 1.00 25.59
CA ASN A 206 -51.95 -0.39 25.89
C ASN A 206 -51.27 -0.79 27.22
N CYS A 207 -49.99 -0.45 27.39
CA CYS A 207 -49.28 -0.69 28.61
C CYS A 207 -49.98 -0.06 29.83
N GLN A 208 -50.42 1.22 29.70
CA GLN A 208 -51.13 1.93 30.74
C GLN A 208 -52.49 1.26 31.10
N THR A 209 -53.15 0.69 30.09
CA THR A 209 -54.39 -0.06 30.33
C THR A 209 -54.13 -1.33 31.14
N GLU A 210 -53.09 -2.08 30.80
CA GLU A 210 -52.66 -3.27 31.56
C GLU A 210 -52.27 -2.95 33.00
N LEU A 211 -51.66 -1.76 33.21
CA LEU A 211 -51.33 -1.23 34.53
C LEU A 211 -52.54 -0.65 35.29
N LYS A 212 -53.75 -0.66 34.68
CA LYS A 212 -54.95 -0.07 35.22
C LYS A 212 -54.89 1.48 35.39
N GLU A 213 -53.98 2.11 34.66
CA GLU A 213 -53.80 3.57 34.63
C GLU A 213 -54.77 4.21 33.64
N VAL A 214 -56.09 4.04 33.88
CA VAL A 214 -57.15 4.43 32.94
C VAL A 214 -57.10 5.90 32.52
N LYS A 215 -56.82 6.80 33.47
CA LYS A 215 -56.67 8.26 33.16
C LYS A 215 -55.48 8.53 32.26
N GLY A 216 -54.34 7.86 32.49
CA GLY A 216 -53.15 7.96 31.67
C GLY A 216 -53.38 7.42 30.26
N ALA A 217 -53.97 6.24 30.16
CA ALA A 217 -54.32 5.63 28.85
C ALA A 217 -55.23 6.51 28.03
N ARG A 218 -56.30 7.08 28.63
CA ARG A 218 -57.22 8.01 27.97
C ARG A 218 -56.48 9.23 27.42
N LYS A 219 -55.66 9.89 28.24
CA LYS A 219 -54.87 11.05 27.82
C LYS A 219 -53.90 10.68 26.67
N THR A 220 -53.20 9.56 26.76
CA THR A 220 -52.31 9.12 25.70
C THR A 220 -53.03 8.87 24.38
N LEU A 221 -54.23 8.29 24.38
CA LEU A 221 -55.03 8.09 23.19
C LEU A 221 -55.54 9.41 22.60
N GLU A 222 -55.94 10.38 23.43
CA GLU A 222 -56.33 11.72 22.99
C GLU A 222 -55.17 12.47 22.34
N ASP A 223 -53.98 12.42 22.96
CA ASP A 223 -52.77 13.02 22.43
C ASP A 223 -52.32 12.35 21.10
N LEU A 224 -52.43 11.01 20.99
CA LEU A 224 -52.17 10.27 19.76
C LEU A 224 -53.05 10.77 18.59
N ILE A 225 -54.37 10.91 18.80
CA ILE A 225 -55.30 11.39 17.79
C ILE A 225 -54.96 12.82 17.36
N LYS A 226 -54.56 13.66 18.31
CA LYS A 226 -54.21 15.06 18.05
C LYS A 226 -52.89 15.17 17.23
N VAL A 227 -51.88 14.38 17.59
CA VAL A 227 -50.53 14.47 16.97
C VAL A 227 -50.48 13.73 15.64
N TYR A 228 -51.16 12.58 15.52
CA TYR A 228 -51.11 11.71 14.34
C TYR A 228 -52.51 11.42 13.76
N PRO A 229 -53.31 12.44 13.42
CA PRO A 229 -54.76 12.29 13.13
C PRO A 229 -55.08 11.36 11.96
N GLN A 230 -54.16 11.18 11.01
CA GLN A 230 -54.32 10.38 9.80
C GLN A 230 -53.76 8.95 9.90
N SER A 231 -53.24 8.56 11.07
CA SER A 231 -52.64 7.24 11.25
C SER A 231 -53.73 6.19 11.54
N GLU A 232 -53.43 4.93 11.18
CA GLU A 232 -54.28 3.78 11.59
C GLU A 232 -54.35 3.65 13.10
N ALA A 233 -53.28 3.97 13.81
CA ALA A 233 -53.26 4.00 15.26
C ALA A 233 -54.24 5.03 15.84
N ALA A 234 -54.44 6.18 15.19
CA ALA A 234 -55.42 7.16 15.61
C ALA A 234 -56.87 6.66 15.42
N ALA A 235 -57.14 5.90 14.36
CA ALA A 235 -58.46 5.25 14.19
C ALA A 235 -58.72 4.24 15.33
N ALA A 236 -57.76 3.37 15.61
CA ALA A 236 -57.82 2.43 16.73
C ALA A 236 -57.97 3.12 18.08
N ALA A 237 -57.33 4.27 18.27
CA ALA A 237 -57.42 5.06 19.50
C ALA A 237 -58.84 5.64 19.70
N LYS A 238 -59.51 6.14 18.64
CA LYS A 238 -60.92 6.61 18.68
C LYS A 238 -61.86 5.50 19.11
N ASP A 239 -61.74 4.31 18.53
CA ASP A 239 -62.55 3.15 18.89
C ASP A 239 -62.39 2.73 20.34
N ARG A 240 -61.15 2.80 20.87
CA ARG A 240 -60.86 2.47 22.27
C ARG A 240 -61.44 3.52 23.23
N LEU A 241 -61.28 4.81 22.93
CA LEU A 241 -61.88 5.88 23.75
C LEU A 241 -63.40 5.78 23.85
N ALA A 242 -64.09 5.37 22.77
CA ALA A 242 -65.54 5.14 22.77
C ALA A 242 -65.92 4.00 23.74
N LYS A 243 -65.05 2.97 23.90
CA LYS A 243 -65.31 1.84 24.82
C LYS A 243 -64.90 2.12 26.27
N MET A 244 -64.10 3.15 26.52
CA MET A 244 -63.67 3.58 27.86
C MET A 244 -64.60 4.57 28.54
N ARG A 245 -65.82 4.78 27.97
CA ARG A 245 -66.87 5.65 28.55
C ARG A 245 -67.55 4.99 29.72
#